data_779624f0ee1e1158d813868746646370
#
_entry.id   779624f0ee1e1158d813868746646370
#
_cell.length_a   1.000
_cell.length_b   1.000
_cell.length_c   1.000
_cell.angle_alpha   90.00
_cell.angle_beta   90.00
_cell.angle_gamma   90.00
#
_symmetry.space_group_name_H-M   'P 1'
#
loop_
_entity.id
_entity.type
_entity.pdbx_description
1 polymer ?
#
loop_
_entity_poly.entity_id
_entity_poly.type
_entity_poly.pdbx_seq_one_letter_code
_entity_poly.pdbx_strand_id
1 'polypeptide(L)'
;MSLVELMVALALSLVIGAAVMQMFLASKTTYRVQDAMSRLQENGRFAVGLLAAESRMAGYMGCGNIEEIDINVIASPPPLDAANPLGAIMGGANDVTSGNTWNASVGTDVLTIRKASNLGLQLTGNMAVDNANIQVVDNSLGLEAEDTLFIADCMSADIFRATSVSCKKTETENCDKKTTVAHAENLNTSNRLSKAYGADAEVMAFEEITFFVRDTARLSNDGTPVRALWMQRRFANRADTSANPAELVDGVEDFQVEYGIKTGNNPIANEYRTANNVTDWSRVVSVRFRLLLSSMDNNVVARTGEAVQSINFNGAAVAADGRLRQTFGSVVAIRNRVR
;
A
#
# COMPACT_ATOMS: atom_id res chain seq x y z
N MET A 1 33.32 -54.93 39.85
CA MET A 1 33.54 -53.85 38.89
C MET A 1 34.93 -53.30 39.11
N SER A 2 35.76 -53.30 38.06
CA SER A 2 37.09 -52.72 38.10
C SER A 2 36.96 -51.18 37.98
N LEU A 3 37.86 -50.43 38.62
CA LEU A 3 37.91 -48.95 38.52
C LEU A 3 38.05 -48.52 37.03
N VAL A 4 38.72 -49.29 36.23
CA VAL A 4 38.89 -49.09 34.76
C VAL A 4 37.56 -49.23 34.01
N GLU A 5 36.73 -50.23 34.36
CA GLU A 5 35.39 -50.40 33.76
C GLU A 5 34.49 -49.18 34.03
N LEU A 6 34.57 -48.64 35.24
CA LEU A 6 33.79 -47.44 35.63
C LEU A 6 34.28 -46.20 34.85
N MET A 7 35.59 -46.02 34.70
CA MET A 7 36.15 -44.92 33.93
C MET A 7 35.79 -45.00 32.45
N VAL A 8 35.82 -46.18 31.86
CA VAL A 8 35.44 -46.39 30.46
C VAL A 8 33.94 -46.14 30.25
N ALA A 9 33.10 -46.63 31.17
CA ALA A 9 31.66 -46.37 31.14
C ALA A 9 31.31 -44.89 31.25
N LEU A 10 31.98 -44.13 32.14
CA LEU A 10 31.82 -42.69 32.26
C LEU A 10 32.28 -41.97 30.97
N ALA A 11 33.43 -42.32 30.42
CA ALA A 11 33.91 -41.71 29.17
C ALA A 11 32.94 -41.94 28.02
N LEU A 12 32.43 -43.14 27.84
CA LEU A 12 31.45 -43.47 26.81
C LEU A 12 30.12 -42.73 26.99
N SER A 13 29.63 -42.65 28.24
CA SER A 13 28.38 -41.92 28.53
C SER A 13 28.52 -40.42 28.26
N LEU A 14 29.67 -39.80 28.53
CA LEU A 14 29.94 -38.39 28.19
C LEU A 14 29.97 -38.18 26.68
N VAL A 15 30.60 -39.05 25.90
CA VAL A 15 30.65 -38.97 24.44
C VAL A 15 29.23 -39.08 23.85
N ILE A 16 28.45 -40.07 24.29
CA ILE A 16 27.04 -40.23 23.87
C ILE A 16 26.22 -39.03 24.27
N GLY A 17 26.34 -38.52 25.49
CA GLY A 17 25.65 -37.34 25.98
C GLY A 17 25.98 -36.08 25.14
N ALA A 18 27.25 -35.90 24.78
CA ALA A 18 27.69 -34.80 23.93
C ALA A 18 27.10 -34.91 22.50
N ALA A 19 27.08 -36.12 21.92
CA ALA A 19 26.48 -36.36 20.61
C ALA A 19 24.96 -36.08 20.59
N VAL A 20 24.23 -36.51 21.59
CA VAL A 20 22.78 -36.24 21.75
C VAL A 20 22.53 -34.76 21.90
N MET A 21 23.34 -34.02 22.67
CA MET A 21 23.22 -32.58 22.85
C MET A 21 23.47 -31.84 21.51
N GLN A 22 24.49 -32.24 20.76
CA GLN A 22 24.76 -31.65 19.44
C GLN A 22 23.58 -31.87 18.46
N MET A 23 23.01 -33.07 18.45
CA MET A 23 21.83 -33.39 17.62
C MET A 23 20.63 -32.55 18.04
N PHE A 24 20.38 -32.36 19.31
CA PHE A 24 19.32 -31.52 19.85
C PHE A 24 19.50 -30.02 19.45
N LEU A 25 20.72 -29.50 19.59
CA LEU A 25 21.03 -28.11 19.19
C LEU A 25 20.87 -27.90 17.67
N ALA A 26 21.34 -28.86 16.86
CA ALA A 26 21.18 -28.83 15.40
C ALA A 26 19.69 -28.84 15.00
N SER A 27 18.91 -29.74 15.62
CA SER A 27 17.46 -29.83 15.40
C SER A 27 16.75 -28.53 15.77
N LYS A 28 17.08 -27.92 16.91
CA LYS A 28 16.53 -26.63 17.35
C LYS A 28 16.86 -25.50 16.38
N THR A 29 18.10 -25.44 15.88
CA THR A 29 18.50 -24.43 14.89
C THR A 29 17.75 -24.61 13.58
N THR A 30 17.65 -25.85 13.08
CA THR A 30 16.89 -26.17 11.86
C THR A 30 15.42 -25.75 12.00
N TYR A 31 14.78 -26.06 13.14
CA TYR A 31 13.40 -25.66 13.40
C TYR A 31 13.22 -24.13 13.36
N ARG A 32 14.11 -23.36 13.99
CA ARG A 32 14.08 -21.89 13.97
C ARG A 32 14.19 -21.32 12.56
N VAL A 33 15.12 -21.86 11.75
CA VAL A 33 15.29 -21.42 10.36
C VAL A 33 14.06 -21.72 9.54
N GLN A 34 13.46 -22.91 9.70
CA GLN A 34 12.25 -23.30 8.98
C GLN A 34 11.04 -22.43 9.37
N ASP A 35 10.83 -22.17 10.68
CA ASP A 35 9.75 -21.30 11.14
C ASP A 35 9.92 -19.86 10.61
N ALA A 36 11.13 -19.31 10.72
CA ALA A 36 11.43 -17.98 10.22
C ALA A 36 11.23 -17.88 8.69
N MET A 37 11.68 -18.89 7.93
CA MET A 37 11.51 -18.95 6.47
C MET A 37 10.02 -19.01 6.09
N SER A 38 9.22 -19.82 6.79
CA SER A 38 7.78 -19.94 6.54
C SER A 38 7.07 -18.59 6.74
N ARG A 39 7.35 -17.90 7.84
CA ARG A 39 6.79 -16.57 8.13
C ARG A 39 7.22 -15.52 7.10
N LEU A 40 8.50 -15.50 6.72
CA LEU A 40 9.00 -14.58 5.69
C LEU A 40 8.30 -14.80 4.35
N GLN A 41 8.09 -16.06 3.95
CA GLN A 41 7.41 -16.37 2.70
C GLN A 41 5.93 -15.97 2.73
N GLU A 42 5.23 -16.21 3.83
CA GLU A 42 3.84 -15.82 4.01
C GLU A 42 3.69 -14.29 3.98
N ASN A 43 4.47 -13.60 4.81
CA ASN A 43 4.49 -12.14 4.89
C ASN A 43 4.86 -11.48 3.55
N GLY A 44 5.90 -11.99 2.89
CA GLY A 44 6.33 -11.46 1.60
C GLY A 44 5.31 -11.66 0.49
N ARG A 45 4.67 -12.82 0.42
CA ARG A 45 3.60 -13.08 -0.56
C ARG A 45 2.37 -12.20 -0.31
N PHE A 46 1.97 -12.02 0.95
CA PHE A 46 0.87 -11.13 1.30
C PHE A 46 1.18 -9.68 0.92
N ALA A 47 2.34 -9.16 1.31
CA ALA A 47 2.76 -7.78 0.99
C ALA A 47 2.79 -7.54 -0.52
N VAL A 48 3.44 -8.42 -1.28
CA VAL A 48 3.50 -8.33 -2.75
C VAL A 48 2.11 -8.42 -3.38
N GLY A 49 1.27 -9.33 -2.91
CA GLY A 49 -0.11 -9.49 -3.40
C GLY A 49 -0.95 -8.23 -3.22
N LEU A 50 -0.89 -7.62 -2.02
CA LEU A 50 -1.64 -6.40 -1.71
C LEU A 50 -1.13 -5.20 -2.51
N LEU A 51 0.19 -4.96 -2.51
CA LEU A 51 0.81 -3.90 -3.31
C LEU A 51 0.47 -4.03 -4.80
N ALA A 52 0.50 -5.26 -5.33
CA ALA A 52 0.17 -5.52 -6.72
C ALA A 52 -1.32 -5.27 -7.02
N ALA A 53 -2.21 -5.66 -6.13
CA ALA A 53 -3.66 -5.45 -6.29
C ALA A 53 -3.99 -3.96 -6.33
N GLU A 54 -3.51 -3.17 -5.36
CA GLU A 54 -3.77 -1.74 -5.29
C GLU A 54 -3.09 -0.99 -6.45
N SER A 55 -1.85 -1.34 -6.82
CA SER A 55 -1.15 -0.70 -7.94
C SER A 55 -1.86 -0.90 -9.27
N ARG A 56 -2.45 -2.08 -9.52
CA ARG A 56 -3.25 -2.33 -10.73
C ARG A 56 -4.47 -1.44 -10.84
N MET A 57 -5.04 -1.07 -9.70
CA MET A 57 -6.26 -0.26 -9.62
C MET A 57 -5.98 1.24 -9.62
N ALA A 58 -4.70 1.68 -9.71
CA ALA A 58 -4.38 3.09 -9.79
C ALA A 58 -5.16 3.77 -10.94
N GLY A 59 -5.78 4.92 -10.64
CA GLY A 59 -6.60 5.63 -11.61
C GLY A 59 -7.93 4.95 -11.97
N TYR A 60 -8.40 3.97 -11.20
CA TYR A 60 -9.74 3.42 -11.39
C TYR A 60 -10.80 4.48 -11.12
N MET A 61 -11.76 4.62 -12.02
CA MET A 61 -12.85 5.62 -12.00
C MET A 61 -14.19 5.00 -12.46
N GLY A 62 -14.48 3.77 -12.05
CA GLY A 62 -15.69 3.07 -12.51
C GLY A 62 -15.52 2.41 -13.88
N CYS A 63 -16.51 2.53 -14.74
CA CYS A 63 -16.50 1.90 -16.07
C CYS A 63 -15.65 2.65 -17.10
N GLY A 64 -15.37 3.94 -16.89
CA GLY A 64 -14.57 4.76 -17.81
C GLY A 64 -13.08 4.47 -17.74
N ASN A 65 -12.38 4.69 -18.86
CA ASN A 65 -10.93 4.67 -18.91
C ASN A 65 -10.41 6.09 -18.70
N ILE A 66 -9.54 6.30 -17.71
CA ILE A 66 -9.00 7.61 -17.38
C ILE A 66 -8.27 8.32 -18.54
N GLU A 67 -7.77 7.58 -19.55
CA GLU A 67 -7.12 8.15 -20.73
C GLU A 67 -8.13 8.58 -21.82
N GLU A 68 -9.38 8.13 -21.74
CA GLU A 68 -10.39 8.30 -22.78
C GLU A 68 -11.59 9.17 -22.36
N ILE A 69 -11.81 9.34 -21.05
CA ILE A 69 -12.94 10.12 -20.53
C ILE A 69 -12.52 11.54 -20.18
N ASP A 70 -13.43 12.49 -20.35
CA ASP A 70 -13.25 13.85 -19.88
C ASP A 70 -13.45 13.91 -18.37
N ILE A 71 -12.41 14.35 -17.65
CA ILE A 71 -12.45 14.52 -16.20
C ILE A 71 -12.53 16.00 -15.87
N ASN A 72 -13.63 16.41 -15.27
CA ASN A 72 -13.82 17.75 -14.77
C ASN A 72 -13.59 17.78 -13.25
N VAL A 73 -12.72 18.67 -12.77
CA VAL A 73 -12.40 18.82 -11.33
C VAL A 73 -12.94 20.14 -10.84
N ILE A 74 -14.03 20.09 -10.09
CA ILE A 74 -14.59 21.27 -9.40
C ILE A 74 -14.22 21.32 -7.92
N ALA A 75 -13.73 20.26 -7.32
CA ALA A 75 -13.31 20.20 -5.92
C ALA A 75 -12.28 21.30 -5.60
N SER A 76 -12.43 22.00 -4.46
CA SER A 76 -11.52 23.04 -3.99
C SER A 76 -11.10 22.78 -2.54
N PRO A 77 -9.78 22.58 -2.25
CA PRO A 77 -8.69 22.41 -3.19
C PRO A 77 -8.84 21.13 -4.04
N PRO A 78 -8.32 21.11 -5.26
CA PRO A 78 -8.42 19.92 -6.10
C PRO A 78 -7.57 18.77 -5.52
N PRO A 79 -8.09 17.52 -5.49
CA PRO A 79 -7.34 16.37 -5.01
C PRO A 79 -6.30 15.86 -6.05
N LEU A 80 -6.50 16.27 -7.30
CA LEU A 80 -5.64 16.01 -8.43
C LEU A 80 -5.25 17.34 -9.08
N ASP A 81 -4.13 17.36 -9.79
CA ASP A 81 -3.84 18.46 -10.70
C ASP A 81 -4.92 18.50 -11.79
N ALA A 82 -5.76 19.53 -11.77
CA ALA A 82 -6.85 19.71 -12.72
C ALA A 82 -6.35 19.85 -14.16
N ALA A 83 -5.11 20.34 -14.35
CA ALA A 83 -4.46 20.45 -15.67
C ALA A 83 -3.89 19.10 -16.16
N ASN A 84 -3.57 18.18 -15.23
CA ASN A 84 -3.03 16.87 -15.55
C ASN A 84 -3.54 15.79 -14.57
N PRO A 85 -4.83 15.42 -14.63
CA PRO A 85 -5.40 14.41 -13.75
C PRO A 85 -4.68 13.05 -13.86
N LEU A 86 -4.23 12.71 -15.06
CA LEU A 86 -3.47 11.49 -15.33
C LEU A 86 -2.16 11.43 -14.56
N GLY A 87 -1.46 12.56 -14.42
CA GLY A 87 -0.21 12.64 -13.69
C GLY A 87 -0.36 12.42 -12.18
N ALA A 88 -1.56 12.54 -11.66
CA ALA A 88 -1.79 12.54 -10.21
C ALA A 88 -2.32 11.21 -9.64
N ILE A 89 -2.60 10.20 -10.47
CA ILE A 89 -3.13 8.89 -9.99
C ILE A 89 -2.11 8.06 -9.23
N MET A 90 -0.84 8.36 -9.40
CA MET A 90 0.27 7.71 -8.70
C MET A 90 1.32 8.73 -8.30
N GLY A 91 1.97 8.48 -7.20
CA GLY A 91 3.04 9.31 -6.68
C GLY A 91 3.93 8.53 -5.74
N GLY A 92 4.92 9.19 -5.18
CA GLY A 92 5.79 8.58 -4.20
C GLY A 92 6.92 9.50 -3.79
N ALA A 93 7.74 9.02 -2.87
CA ALA A 93 8.99 9.63 -2.45
C ALA A 93 10.07 8.55 -2.45
N ASN A 94 11.25 8.89 -2.91
CA ASN A 94 12.40 8.01 -2.96
C ASN A 94 13.35 8.36 -1.82
N ASP A 95 13.88 7.34 -1.14
CA ASP A 95 14.88 7.48 -0.08
C ASP A 95 14.50 8.58 0.93
N VAL A 96 13.33 8.43 1.57
CA VAL A 96 12.83 9.48 2.47
C VAL A 96 13.83 9.83 3.59
N THR A 97 13.84 11.08 3.97
CA THR A 97 14.68 11.60 5.06
C THR A 97 13.92 11.68 6.37
N SER A 98 14.62 11.96 7.47
CA SER A 98 14.00 12.19 8.77
C SER A 98 13.02 13.36 8.74
N GLY A 99 11.94 13.26 9.53
CA GLY A 99 10.90 14.29 9.61
C GLY A 99 9.92 14.29 8.44
N ASN A 100 9.89 13.22 7.63
CA ASN A 100 8.90 13.08 6.57
C ASN A 100 7.47 12.93 7.13
N THR A 101 6.48 13.27 6.32
CA THR A 101 5.06 13.33 6.70
C THR A 101 4.49 11.99 7.21
N TRP A 102 5.05 10.87 6.77
CA TRP A 102 4.57 9.52 7.12
C TRP A 102 5.28 8.93 8.32
N ASN A 103 6.31 9.60 8.88
CA ASN A 103 7.26 9.02 9.80
C ASN A 103 7.86 7.69 9.28
N ALA A 104 8.04 7.62 7.97
CA ALA A 104 8.64 6.48 7.31
C ALA A 104 10.12 6.37 7.64
N SER A 105 10.63 5.14 7.66
CA SER A 105 12.03 4.85 7.95
C SER A 105 12.95 5.46 6.90
N VAL A 106 14.03 6.11 7.35
CA VAL A 106 14.99 6.79 6.46
C VAL A 106 15.60 5.80 5.47
N GLY A 107 15.72 6.24 4.21
CA GLY A 107 16.28 5.45 3.12
C GLY A 107 15.30 4.45 2.49
N THR A 108 14.03 4.44 2.92
CA THR A 108 12.98 3.66 2.27
C THR A 108 12.12 4.55 1.36
N ASP A 109 11.39 3.94 0.46
CA ASP A 109 10.49 4.65 -0.45
C ASP A 109 9.06 4.69 0.08
N VAL A 110 8.29 5.61 -0.47
CA VAL A 110 6.85 5.74 -0.25
C VAL A 110 6.12 5.61 -1.58
N LEU A 111 5.08 4.79 -1.63
CA LEU A 111 4.21 4.63 -2.78
C LEU A 111 2.82 5.18 -2.45
N THR A 112 2.33 6.12 -3.25
CA THR A 112 0.97 6.66 -3.16
C THR A 112 0.18 6.31 -4.41
N ILE A 113 -1.04 5.82 -4.20
CA ILE A 113 -1.98 5.41 -5.25
C ILE A 113 -3.28 6.16 -5.03
N ARG A 114 -3.85 6.72 -6.09
CA ARG A 114 -5.15 7.39 -6.07
C ARG A 114 -6.10 6.72 -7.03
N LYS A 115 -7.33 6.51 -6.57
CA LYS A 115 -8.40 5.85 -7.32
C LYS A 115 -9.77 6.18 -6.75
N ALA A 116 -10.82 5.84 -7.47
CA ALA A 116 -12.15 5.76 -6.90
C ALA A 116 -12.29 4.50 -6.01
N SER A 117 -13.23 4.52 -5.07
CA SER A 117 -13.60 3.34 -4.29
C SER A 117 -14.10 2.21 -5.20
N ASN A 118 -13.90 0.97 -4.76
CA ASN A 118 -14.31 -0.20 -5.55
C ASN A 118 -15.83 -0.38 -5.63
N LEU A 119 -16.58 0.29 -4.74
CA LEU A 119 -18.04 0.33 -4.72
C LEU A 119 -18.50 1.71 -5.15
N GLY A 120 -19.51 1.78 -6.00
CA GLY A 120 -20.23 2.98 -6.40
C GLY A 120 -21.66 2.96 -5.86
N LEU A 121 -22.17 4.14 -5.51
CA LEU A 121 -23.57 4.33 -5.15
C LEU A 121 -24.33 4.79 -6.40
N GLN A 122 -25.33 4.05 -6.82
CA GLN A 122 -26.15 4.40 -7.96
C GLN A 122 -27.02 5.63 -7.69
N LEU A 123 -27.23 6.45 -8.71
CA LEU A 123 -28.18 7.55 -8.64
C LEU A 123 -29.61 7.00 -8.58
N THR A 124 -30.49 7.70 -7.83
CA THR A 124 -31.92 7.32 -7.74
C THR A 124 -32.74 7.73 -8.98
N GLY A 125 -32.12 8.41 -9.93
CA GLY A 125 -32.73 8.93 -11.16
C GLY A 125 -31.84 9.98 -11.82
N ASN A 126 -32.34 10.59 -12.90
CA ASN A 126 -31.61 11.63 -13.61
C ASN A 126 -31.51 12.90 -12.76
N MET A 127 -30.36 13.54 -12.76
CA MET A 127 -30.15 14.82 -12.12
C MET A 127 -30.30 15.98 -13.13
N ALA A 128 -30.57 17.19 -12.61
CA ALA A 128 -30.53 18.42 -13.40
C ALA A 128 -29.12 19.05 -13.32
N VAL A 129 -28.62 19.61 -14.42
CA VAL A 129 -27.26 20.20 -14.52
C VAL A 129 -27.04 21.32 -13.48
N ASP A 130 -28.08 22.11 -13.21
CA ASP A 130 -28.00 23.26 -12.30
C ASP A 130 -28.35 22.92 -10.85
N ASN A 131 -28.51 21.64 -10.52
CA ASN A 131 -28.84 21.20 -9.17
C ASN A 131 -27.59 20.77 -8.42
N ALA A 132 -27.20 21.51 -7.40
CA ALA A 132 -26.07 21.18 -6.53
C ALA A 132 -26.31 19.94 -5.64
N ASN A 133 -27.35 19.15 -5.89
CA ASN A 133 -27.69 17.97 -5.11
C ASN A 133 -27.76 16.71 -6.00
N ILE A 134 -27.03 15.71 -5.59
CA ILE A 134 -27.04 14.36 -6.16
C ILE A 134 -27.82 13.45 -5.22
N GLN A 135 -28.72 12.64 -5.73
CA GLN A 135 -29.47 11.68 -4.93
C GLN A 135 -29.02 10.26 -5.24
N VAL A 136 -28.48 9.59 -4.24
CA VAL A 136 -28.04 8.19 -4.30
C VAL A 136 -28.95 7.27 -3.52
N VAL A 137 -28.91 5.98 -3.86
CA VAL A 137 -29.84 4.96 -3.29
C VAL A 137 -29.67 4.80 -1.78
N ASP A 138 -28.45 4.91 -1.27
CA ASP A 138 -28.13 4.78 0.16
C ASP A 138 -26.79 5.48 0.49
N ASN A 139 -26.28 5.32 1.72
CA ASN A 139 -24.94 5.75 2.11
C ASN A 139 -24.13 4.58 2.72
N SER A 140 -24.13 3.44 2.04
CA SER A 140 -23.36 2.25 2.46
C SER A 140 -21.85 2.49 2.45
N LEU A 141 -21.36 3.45 1.66
CA LEU A 141 -19.96 3.90 1.64
C LEU A 141 -19.56 4.73 2.87
N GLY A 142 -20.52 5.21 3.66
CA GLY A 142 -20.24 6.07 4.81
C GLY A 142 -19.72 7.46 4.39
N LEU A 143 -20.24 8.02 3.29
CA LEU A 143 -19.88 9.36 2.84
C LEU A 143 -20.25 10.42 3.88
N GLU A 144 -19.37 11.42 4.01
CA GLU A 144 -19.58 12.54 4.92
C GLU A 144 -19.34 13.88 4.20
N ALA A 145 -19.70 14.97 4.87
CA ALA A 145 -19.32 16.30 4.43
C ALA A 145 -17.78 16.41 4.33
N GLU A 146 -17.31 17.18 3.35
CA GLU A 146 -15.91 17.41 3.00
C GLU A 146 -15.22 16.26 2.25
N ASP A 147 -15.84 15.09 2.11
CA ASP A 147 -15.30 14.03 1.28
C ASP A 147 -15.14 14.49 -0.17
N THR A 148 -14.04 14.09 -0.79
CA THR A 148 -13.89 14.19 -2.24
C THR A 148 -14.49 12.97 -2.89
N LEU A 149 -15.34 13.22 -3.86
CA LEU A 149 -16.14 12.22 -4.52
C LEU A 149 -15.95 12.29 -6.04
N PHE A 150 -16.12 11.14 -6.68
CA PHE A 150 -16.35 11.03 -8.11
C PHE A 150 -17.83 10.83 -8.38
N ILE A 151 -18.34 11.44 -9.42
CA ILE A 151 -19.49 10.93 -10.16
C ILE A 151 -19.03 10.60 -11.55
N ALA A 152 -19.32 9.41 -12.03
CA ALA A 152 -18.89 8.97 -13.35
C ALA A 152 -19.96 8.09 -14.00
N ASP A 153 -20.03 8.22 -15.32
CA ASP A 153 -20.53 7.21 -16.23
C ASP A 153 -19.40 6.76 -17.16
N CYS A 154 -19.67 5.90 -18.12
CA CYS A 154 -18.61 5.38 -18.99
C CYS A 154 -18.01 6.42 -19.98
N MET A 155 -18.53 7.66 -20.01
CA MET A 155 -18.15 8.70 -20.97
C MET A 155 -17.46 9.91 -20.34
N SER A 156 -17.76 10.21 -19.07
CA SER A 156 -17.24 11.39 -18.37
C SER A 156 -17.24 11.19 -16.87
N ALA A 157 -16.43 11.99 -16.18
CA ALA A 157 -16.37 12.01 -14.73
C ALA A 157 -16.22 13.44 -14.20
N ASP A 158 -16.88 13.73 -13.08
CA ASP A 158 -16.68 14.94 -12.30
C ASP A 158 -16.13 14.60 -10.93
N ILE A 159 -15.15 15.37 -10.48
CA ILE A 159 -14.58 15.29 -9.13
C ILE A 159 -15.02 16.52 -8.34
N PHE A 160 -15.70 16.28 -7.25
CA PHE A 160 -16.26 17.34 -6.41
C PHE A 160 -16.09 17.03 -4.93
N ARG A 161 -16.26 18.05 -4.06
CA ARG A 161 -16.33 17.84 -2.61
C ARG A 161 -17.77 17.90 -2.16
N ALA A 162 -18.17 16.94 -1.31
CA ALA A 162 -19.46 16.95 -0.67
C ALA A 162 -19.53 18.09 0.34
N THR A 163 -20.50 18.98 0.20
CA THR A 163 -20.74 20.06 1.16
C THR A 163 -21.65 19.64 2.29
N SER A 164 -22.53 18.69 2.01
CA SER A 164 -23.34 17.99 3.02
C SER A 164 -23.77 16.63 2.51
N VAL A 165 -24.04 15.74 3.46
CA VAL A 165 -24.61 14.40 3.21
C VAL A 165 -25.79 14.22 4.16
N SER A 166 -26.99 13.95 3.63
CA SER A 166 -28.23 13.98 4.40
C SER A 166 -28.40 12.80 5.38
N CYS A 167 -27.79 11.66 5.08
CA CYS A 167 -27.79 10.50 5.97
C CYS A 167 -26.35 10.08 6.27
N LYS A 168 -25.97 10.10 7.53
CA LYS A 168 -24.64 9.65 7.98
C LYS A 168 -24.74 8.22 8.49
N LYS A 169 -23.80 7.36 8.04
CA LYS A 169 -23.63 6.03 8.60
C LYS A 169 -22.97 6.16 9.97
N THR A 170 -23.59 5.62 10.99
CA THR A 170 -23.04 5.53 12.35
C THR A 170 -22.87 4.07 12.75
N GLU A 171 -22.20 3.78 13.87
CA GLU A 171 -22.06 2.40 14.38
C GLU A 171 -23.42 1.74 14.70
N THR A 172 -24.45 2.54 14.94
CA THR A 172 -25.79 2.08 15.35
C THR A 172 -26.86 2.25 14.28
N GLU A 173 -26.60 3.01 13.20
CA GLU A 173 -27.57 3.33 12.16
C GLU A 173 -26.97 3.11 10.77
N ASN A 174 -27.53 2.13 10.04
CA ASN A 174 -27.25 1.94 8.62
C ASN A 174 -28.09 2.94 7.83
N CYS A 175 -27.42 3.74 6.99
CA CYS A 175 -28.11 4.63 6.06
C CYS A 175 -28.56 3.90 4.79
N ASP A 176 -29.49 2.95 4.94
CA ASP A 176 -30.09 2.19 3.83
C ASP A 176 -31.21 2.98 3.11
N LYS A 177 -31.20 4.29 3.28
CA LYS A 177 -32.21 5.21 2.71
C LYS A 177 -31.59 6.12 1.69
N LYS A 178 -32.43 6.54 0.74
CA LYS A 178 -32.11 7.59 -0.22
C LYS A 178 -31.36 8.74 0.45
N THR A 179 -30.15 8.99 -0.03
CA THR A 179 -29.23 9.98 0.54
C THR A 179 -29.01 11.10 -0.47
N THR A 180 -29.03 12.34 -0.01
CA THR A 180 -28.66 13.50 -0.81
C THR A 180 -27.24 13.93 -0.47
N VAL A 181 -26.41 14.02 -1.51
CA VAL A 181 -25.05 14.56 -1.46
C VAL A 181 -25.06 15.92 -2.16
N ALA A 182 -24.80 16.98 -1.39
CA ALA A 182 -24.71 18.33 -1.96
C ALA A 182 -23.26 18.65 -2.36
N HIS A 183 -23.09 19.49 -3.43
CA HIS A 183 -21.79 19.96 -3.93
C HIS A 183 -21.80 21.47 -4.24
N ALA A 184 -22.16 22.27 -3.25
CA ALA A 184 -22.22 23.72 -3.40
C ALA A 184 -20.82 24.37 -3.55
N GLU A 185 -20.80 25.64 -4.02
CA GLU A 185 -19.57 26.40 -4.34
C GLU A 185 -18.65 26.69 -3.14
N ASN A 186 -19.12 26.54 -1.90
CA ASN A 186 -18.27 26.80 -0.73
C ASN A 186 -17.09 25.83 -0.58
N LEU A 187 -17.18 24.62 -1.18
CA LEU A 187 -16.11 23.64 -1.24
C LEU A 187 -15.74 23.23 -2.69
N ASN A 188 -16.32 23.91 -3.66
CA ASN A 188 -16.11 23.63 -5.08
C ASN A 188 -15.95 24.94 -5.84
N THR A 189 -15.31 24.90 -7.01
CA THR A 189 -15.16 26.05 -7.91
C THR A 189 -16.46 26.40 -8.65
N SER A 190 -17.42 25.49 -8.64
CA SER A 190 -18.75 25.62 -9.25
C SER A 190 -19.73 24.68 -8.56
N ASN A 191 -21.01 25.03 -8.61
CA ASN A 191 -22.10 24.12 -8.23
C ASN A 191 -22.65 23.32 -9.44
N ARG A 192 -21.98 23.41 -10.59
CA ARG A 192 -22.36 22.71 -11.82
C ARG A 192 -21.35 21.61 -12.13
N LEU A 193 -21.84 20.42 -12.41
CA LEU A 193 -21.07 19.35 -13.02
C LEU A 193 -20.97 19.55 -14.54
N SER A 194 -20.09 18.81 -15.18
CA SER A 194 -19.86 18.91 -16.64
C SER A 194 -21.12 18.58 -17.46
N LYS A 195 -21.98 17.73 -16.91
CA LYS A 195 -23.26 17.35 -17.52
C LYS A 195 -24.30 16.92 -16.49
N ALA A 196 -25.53 16.69 -16.94
CA ALA A 196 -26.56 15.98 -16.18
C ALA A 196 -26.30 14.46 -16.25
N TYR A 197 -25.99 13.85 -15.11
CA TYR A 197 -25.81 12.41 -15.02
C TYR A 197 -27.14 11.69 -14.90
N GLY A 198 -27.25 10.53 -15.56
CA GLY A 198 -28.41 9.65 -15.50
C GLY A 198 -28.34 8.63 -14.37
N ALA A 199 -29.34 7.77 -14.31
CA ALA A 199 -29.41 6.68 -13.34
C ALA A 199 -28.33 5.61 -13.54
N ASP A 200 -27.63 5.62 -14.67
CA ASP A 200 -26.51 4.76 -15.04
C ASP A 200 -25.16 5.22 -14.44
N ALA A 201 -25.12 6.44 -13.89
CA ALA A 201 -23.94 6.96 -13.22
C ALA A 201 -23.84 6.47 -11.78
N GLU A 202 -22.61 6.44 -11.29
CA GLU A 202 -22.28 6.05 -9.92
C GLU A 202 -21.49 7.14 -9.19
N VAL A 203 -21.78 7.32 -7.92
CA VAL A 203 -21.00 8.16 -7.01
C VAL A 203 -20.06 7.29 -6.20
N MET A 204 -18.77 7.58 -6.26
CA MET A 204 -17.69 6.84 -5.60
C MET A 204 -16.87 7.78 -4.73
N ALA A 205 -16.31 7.27 -3.64
CA ALA A 205 -15.34 8.03 -2.85
C ALA A 205 -13.99 8.09 -3.57
N PHE A 206 -13.29 9.23 -3.46
CA PHE A 206 -11.91 9.36 -3.91
C PHE A 206 -10.98 8.87 -2.80
N GLU A 207 -10.19 7.85 -3.09
CA GLU A 207 -9.26 7.24 -2.14
C GLU A 207 -7.81 7.57 -2.50
N GLU A 208 -7.04 7.95 -1.50
CA GLU A 208 -5.58 8.00 -1.53
C GLU A 208 -5.04 6.92 -0.60
N ILE A 209 -4.25 6.00 -1.15
CA ILE A 209 -3.65 4.89 -0.44
C ILE A 209 -2.14 5.06 -0.49
N THR A 210 -1.51 5.16 0.68
CA THR A 210 -0.05 5.32 0.79
C THR A 210 0.57 4.15 1.55
N PHE A 211 1.59 3.54 0.95
CA PHE A 211 2.39 2.47 1.53
C PHE A 211 3.78 3.00 1.90
N PHE A 212 4.26 2.64 3.07
CA PHE A 212 5.57 3.03 3.58
C PHE A 212 6.07 2.06 4.65
N VAL A 213 7.36 2.04 4.92
CA VAL A 213 7.98 1.28 6.02
C VAL A 213 8.19 2.20 7.21
N ARG A 214 7.83 1.73 8.41
CA ARG A 214 8.01 2.46 9.66
C ARG A 214 8.27 1.51 10.82
N ASP A 215 9.00 1.98 11.83
CA ASP A 215 9.20 1.26 13.08
C ASP A 215 7.88 1.05 13.82
N THR A 216 7.71 -0.14 14.39
CA THR A 216 6.60 -0.45 15.30
C THR A 216 6.99 -0.14 16.75
N ALA A 217 6.04 -0.24 17.67
CA ALA A 217 6.33 -0.17 19.12
C ALA A 217 6.99 -1.46 19.66
N ARG A 218 7.09 -2.51 18.84
CA ARG A 218 7.68 -3.79 19.24
C ARG A 218 9.20 -3.76 19.08
N LEU A 219 9.87 -4.45 20.00
CA LEU A 219 11.31 -4.65 19.94
C LEU A 219 11.61 -6.10 19.61
N SER A 220 12.67 -6.31 18.85
CA SER A 220 13.24 -7.63 18.61
C SER A 220 14.03 -8.10 19.85
N ASN A 221 14.53 -9.34 19.82
CA ASN A 221 15.29 -9.93 20.91
C ASN A 221 16.63 -9.22 21.22
N ASP A 222 17.10 -8.33 20.35
CA ASP A 222 18.30 -7.50 20.54
C ASP A 222 17.99 -6.05 20.95
N GLY A 223 16.70 -5.74 21.17
CA GLY A 223 16.25 -4.41 21.56
C GLY A 223 16.10 -3.43 20.39
N THR A 224 16.31 -3.84 19.14
CA THR A 224 16.06 -3.00 17.98
C THR A 224 14.57 -2.93 17.65
N PRO A 225 14.03 -1.77 17.23
CA PRO A 225 12.65 -1.67 16.77
C PRO A 225 12.38 -2.60 15.59
N VAL A 226 11.24 -3.27 15.63
CA VAL A 226 10.75 -4.06 14.51
C VAL A 226 10.14 -3.11 13.48
N ARG A 227 10.61 -3.18 12.24
CA ARG A 227 10.01 -2.45 11.12
C ARG A 227 8.85 -3.23 10.52
N ALA A 228 7.89 -2.50 9.98
CA ALA A 228 6.75 -3.07 9.30
C ALA A 228 6.39 -2.27 8.04
N LEU A 229 5.72 -2.92 7.11
CA LEU A 229 4.99 -2.25 6.03
C LEU A 229 3.68 -1.73 6.58
N TRP A 230 3.41 -0.44 6.37
CA TRP A 230 2.19 0.25 6.79
C TRP A 230 1.41 0.72 5.58
N MET A 231 0.10 0.81 5.73
CA MET A 231 -0.81 1.40 4.76
C MET A 231 -1.63 2.49 5.43
N GLN A 232 -1.65 3.66 4.82
CA GLN A 232 -2.58 4.72 5.17
C GLN A 232 -3.59 4.88 4.05
N ARG A 233 -4.88 4.79 4.37
CA ARG A 233 -5.96 5.05 3.42
C ARG A 233 -6.67 6.33 3.87
N ARG A 234 -6.77 7.30 2.99
CA ARG A 234 -7.44 8.55 3.21
C ARG A 234 -8.51 8.76 2.14
N PHE A 235 -9.63 9.33 2.55
CA PHE A 235 -10.50 10.01 1.61
C PHE A 235 -9.89 11.39 1.35
N ALA A 236 -9.58 11.72 0.10
CA ALA A 236 -8.89 12.96 -0.21
C ALA A 236 -9.66 14.16 0.34
N ASN A 237 -8.93 15.12 0.92
CA ASN A 237 -9.43 16.36 1.52
C ASN A 237 -10.35 16.23 2.75
N ARG A 238 -10.67 15.03 3.23
CA ARG A 238 -11.21 14.91 4.58
C ARG A 238 -10.09 15.31 5.55
N ALA A 239 -10.38 16.26 6.45
CA ALA A 239 -9.50 16.58 7.59
C ALA A 239 -9.51 15.44 8.62
N ASP A 240 -9.43 14.22 8.15
CA ASP A 240 -9.36 13.04 9.01
C ASP A 240 -7.94 12.89 9.53
N THR A 241 -7.69 13.53 10.66
CA THR A 241 -6.49 13.29 11.47
C THR A 241 -6.51 11.88 12.10
N SER A 242 -7.63 11.16 12.00
CA SER A 242 -7.85 9.83 12.56
C SER A 242 -7.49 8.69 11.58
N ALA A 243 -7.09 8.98 10.35
CA ALA A 243 -6.56 7.96 9.46
C ALA A 243 -5.24 7.39 10.01
N ASN A 244 -5.34 6.67 11.13
CA ASN A 244 -4.20 5.96 11.68
C ASN A 244 -3.73 4.95 10.65
N PRO A 245 -2.44 4.98 10.28
CA PRO A 245 -1.90 3.96 9.40
C PRO A 245 -2.10 2.58 10.01
N ALA A 246 -2.53 1.63 9.19
CA ALA A 246 -2.63 0.23 9.58
C ALA A 246 -1.30 -0.48 9.33
N GLU A 247 -0.82 -1.20 10.32
CA GLU A 247 0.29 -2.12 10.13
C GLU A 247 -0.20 -3.32 9.32
N LEU A 248 0.51 -3.66 8.25
CA LEU A 248 0.14 -4.76 7.35
C LEU A 248 1.00 -6.00 7.57
N VAL A 249 2.31 -5.83 7.59
CA VAL A 249 3.28 -6.91 7.61
C VAL A 249 4.50 -6.47 8.40
N ASP A 250 4.85 -7.23 9.43
CA ASP A 250 6.08 -7.03 10.18
C ASP A 250 7.32 -7.63 9.51
N GLY A 251 8.49 -7.20 9.97
CA GLY A 251 9.76 -7.66 9.44
C GLY A 251 10.17 -7.05 8.11
N VAL A 252 9.47 -6.03 7.60
CA VAL A 252 9.87 -5.31 6.39
C VAL A 252 10.90 -4.24 6.73
N GLU A 253 12.17 -4.51 6.41
CA GLU A 253 13.29 -3.60 6.70
C GLU A 253 13.42 -2.48 5.68
N ASP A 254 13.14 -2.77 4.40
CA ASP A 254 13.30 -1.82 3.30
C ASP A 254 12.25 -2.04 2.22
N PHE A 255 11.86 -0.96 1.56
CA PHE A 255 10.89 -0.90 0.48
C PHE A 255 11.39 0.07 -0.59
N GLN A 256 11.56 -0.41 -1.82
CA GLN A 256 12.06 0.35 -2.94
C GLN A 256 11.09 0.28 -4.11
N VAL A 257 10.84 1.44 -4.75
CA VAL A 257 9.84 1.60 -5.80
C VAL A 257 10.41 2.31 -7.01
N GLU A 258 10.19 1.75 -8.18
CA GLU A 258 10.55 2.35 -9.46
C GLU A 258 9.33 2.36 -10.38
N TYR A 259 9.20 3.42 -11.15
CA TYR A 259 8.09 3.69 -12.04
C TYR A 259 8.49 3.46 -13.48
N GLY A 260 7.75 2.59 -14.15
CA GLY A 260 7.98 2.28 -15.57
C GLY A 260 7.32 3.31 -16.47
N ILE A 261 8.15 3.99 -17.26
CA ILE A 261 7.78 5.13 -18.11
C ILE A 261 7.62 4.67 -19.55
N LYS A 262 6.48 4.99 -20.17
CA LYS A 262 6.28 4.80 -21.61
C LYS A 262 6.92 5.94 -22.43
N THR A 263 7.52 5.61 -23.57
CA THR A 263 7.99 6.58 -24.56
C THR A 263 7.15 6.47 -25.81
N GLY A 264 6.61 7.60 -26.31
CA GLY A 264 5.67 7.61 -27.45
C GLY A 264 4.32 6.98 -27.07
N ASN A 265 3.65 6.37 -28.05
CA ASN A 265 2.30 5.81 -27.91
C ASN A 265 2.28 4.32 -27.52
N ASN A 266 3.45 3.71 -27.31
CA ASN A 266 3.51 2.31 -26.88
C ASN A 266 3.15 2.21 -25.39
N PRO A 267 2.18 1.35 -24.98
CA PRO A 267 1.78 1.21 -23.59
C PRO A 267 2.81 0.43 -22.73
N ILE A 268 3.93 0.01 -23.30
CA ILE A 268 4.97 -0.74 -22.59
C ILE A 268 5.98 0.23 -21.98
N ALA A 269 6.39 -0.04 -20.72
CA ALA A 269 7.45 0.69 -20.07
C ALA A 269 8.79 0.44 -20.77
N ASN A 270 9.47 1.52 -21.18
CA ASN A 270 10.78 1.46 -21.83
C ASN A 270 11.93 1.59 -20.82
N GLU A 271 11.69 2.28 -19.72
CA GLU A 271 12.65 2.52 -18.65
C GLU A 271 11.97 2.57 -17.29
N TYR A 272 12.74 2.37 -16.24
CA TYR A 272 12.28 2.50 -14.86
C TYR A 272 13.03 3.61 -14.15
N ARG A 273 12.32 4.48 -13.44
CA ARG A 273 12.86 5.61 -12.70
C ARG A 273 12.35 5.64 -11.27
N THR A 274 13.18 6.11 -10.35
CA THR A 274 12.76 6.42 -8.98
C THR A 274 11.85 7.63 -8.95
N ALA A 275 11.05 7.81 -7.90
CA ALA A 275 10.04 8.88 -7.81
C ALA A 275 10.59 10.27 -8.11
N ASN A 276 11.78 10.60 -7.58
CA ASN A 276 12.42 11.91 -7.76
C ASN A 276 12.88 12.19 -9.21
N ASN A 277 12.99 11.14 -10.03
CA ASN A 277 13.42 11.21 -11.43
C ASN A 277 12.27 11.09 -12.43
N VAL A 278 11.03 10.94 -11.97
CA VAL A 278 9.83 10.98 -12.81
C VAL A 278 9.48 12.43 -13.10
N THR A 279 9.70 12.86 -14.33
CA THR A 279 9.39 14.24 -14.79
C THR A 279 7.95 14.41 -15.26
N ASP A 280 7.34 13.32 -15.73
CA ASP A 280 5.96 13.29 -16.20
C ASP A 280 5.26 12.02 -15.73
N TRP A 281 4.46 12.15 -14.69
CA TRP A 281 3.72 11.06 -14.07
C TRP A 281 2.58 10.54 -14.96
N SER A 282 2.13 11.31 -15.96
CA SER A 282 1.14 10.86 -16.92
C SER A 282 1.64 9.71 -17.81
N ARG A 283 2.95 9.54 -17.89
CA ARG A 283 3.60 8.49 -18.69
C ARG A 283 3.93 7.23 -17.92
N VAL A 284 3.63 7.19 -16.62
CA VAL A 284 3.84 5.99 -15.78
C VAL A 284 2.79 4.95 -16.14
N VAL A 285 3.22 3.79 -16.63
CA VAL A 285 2.34 2.67 -17.05
C VAL A 285 2.53 1.41 -16.21
N SER A 286 3.59 1.34 -15.41
CA SER A 286 3.84 0.23 -14.51
C SER A 286 4.63 0.66 -13.29
N VAL A 287 4.59 -0.17 -12.26
CA VAL A 287 5.37 -0.01 -11.03
C VAL A 287 6.16 -1.28 -10.78
N ARG A 288 7.43 -1.12 -10.46
CA ARG A 288 8.29 -2.18 -9.95
C ARG A 288 8.59 -1.88 -8.49
N PHE A 289 8.30 -2.81 -7.61
CA PHE A 289 8.63 -2.65 -6.20
C PHE A 289 9.40 -3.87 -5.69
N ARG A 290 10.24 -3.62 -4.70
CA ARG A 290 11.06 -4.61 -4.01
C ARG A 290 10.97 -4.37 -2.51
N LEU A 291 10.86 -5.44 -1.76
CA LEU A 291 10.81 -5.49 -0.31
C LEU A 291 11.96 -6.33 0.20
N LEU A 292 12.63 -5.88 1.24
CA LEU A 292 13.57 -6.66 2.03
C LEU A 292 12.86 -7.03 3.34
N LEU A 293 12.62 -8.32 3.53
CA LEU A 293 12.05 -8.84 4.78
C LEU A 293 13.12 -9.54 5.59
N SER A 294 13.01 -9.44 6.92
CA SER A 294 13.88 -10.12 7.87
C SER A 294 13.09 -10.88 8.94
N SER A 295 13.73 -11.90 9.52
CA SER A 295 13.22 -12.54 10.73
C SER A 295 13.21 -11.56 11.90
N MET A 296 12.23 -11.72 12.81
CA MET A 296 12.14 -10.90 14.01
C MET A 296 13.37 -11.07 14.92
N ASP A 297 13.86 -12.30 15.03
CA ASP A 297 15.01 -12.64 15.85
C ASP A 297 16.33 -12.59 15.07
N ASN A 298 17.40 -12.20 15.74
CA ASN A 298 18.75 -12.07 15.21
C ASN A 298 19.67 -13.27 15.49
N ASN A 299 19.12 -14.41 15.88
CA ASN A 299 19.84 -15.65 16.14
C ASN A 299 19.36 -16.82 15.27
N VAL A 300 18.86 -16.53 14.09
CA VAL A 300 18.30 -17.50 13.14
C VAL A 300 19.39 -18.07 12.24
N VAL A 301 20.28 -17.21 11.74
CA VAL A 301 21.40 -17.62 10.86
C VAL A 301 22.75 -17.23 11.48
N ALA A 302 23.83 -17.78 10.91
CA ALA A 302 25.18 -17.46 11.38
C ALA A 302 25.52 -15.97 11.15
N ARG A 303 26.26 -15.38 12.11
CA ARG A 303 26.74 -13.99 12.05
C ARG A 303 28.15 -13.88 11.44
N THR A 304 28.92 -14.94 11.51
CA THR A 304 30.32 -14.98 11.08
C THR A 304 30.63 -16.32 10.39
N GLY A 305 31.64 -16.36 9.54
CA GLY A 305 32.09 -17.55 8.85
C GLY A 305 31.42 -17.79 7.50
N GLU A 306 31.64 -18.94 6.89
CA GLU A 306 31.15 -19.29 5.55
C GLU A 306 29.62 -19.45 5.48
N ALA A 307 28.94 -19.67 6.60
CA ALA A 307 27.49 -19.82 6.67
C ALA A 307 26.73 -18.50 6.85
N VAL A 308 27.41 -17.37 6.75
CA VAL A 308 26.78 -16.03 6.82
C VAL A 308 25.95 -15.79 5.56
N GLN A 309 24.70 -15.37 5.77
CA GLN A 309 23.86 -14.96 4.66
C GLN A 309 24.36 -13.62 4.09
N SER A 310 24.73 -13.61 2.80
CA SER A 310 25.08 -12.39 2.07
C SER A 310 23.92 -11.99 1.15
N ILE A 311 23.37 -10.80 1.36
CA ILE A 311 22.31 -10.23 0.55
C ILE A 311 22.72 -8.83 0.10
N ASN A 312 22.53 -8.54 -1.18
CA ASN A 312 22.57 -7.20 -1.74
C ASN A 312 21.15 -6.71 -2.00
N PHE A 313 20.80 -5.55 -1.43
CA PHE A 313 19.54 -4.90 -1.67
C PHE A 313 19.78 -3.44 -2.04
N ASN A 314 19.13 -2.96 -3.08
CA ASN A 314 19.31 -1.61 -3.62
C ASN A 314 20.78 -1.21 -3.86
N GLY A 315 21.60 -2.16 -4.34
CA GLY A 315 23.03 -1.91 -4.64
C GLY A 315 23.96 -1.92 -3.43
N ALA A 316 23.45 -2.13 -2.22
CA ALA A 316 24.23 -2.17 -0.98
C ALA A 316 24.21 -3.56 -0.35
N ALA A 317 25.31 -3.97 0.26
CA ALA A 317 25.36 -5.18 1.06
C ALA A 317 24.61 -4.97 2.39
N VAL A 318 23.69 -5.88 2.72
CA VAL A 318 22.97 -5.86 3.98
C VAL A 318 23.83 -6.49 5.07
N ALA A 319 23.90 -5.86 6.24
CA ALA A 319 24.72 -6.33 7.36
C ALA A 319 24.29 -7.72 7.85
N ALA A 320 25.28 -8.57 8.12
CA ALA A 320 25.08 -9.88 8.67
C ALA A 320 24.95 -9.80 10.21
N ASP A 321 23.73 -9.71 10.71
CA ASP A 321 23.40 -9.57 12.14
C ASP A 321 22.76 -10.81 12.75
N GLY A 322 22.67 -11.91 12.00
CA GLY A 322 22.06 -13.17 12.43
C GLY A 322 20.57 -13.28 12.13
N ARG A 323 19.96 -12.28 11.48
CA ARG A 323 18.60 -12.38 10.92
C ARG A 323 18.62 -13.12 9.59
N LEU A 324 17.60 -13.94 9.40
CA LEU A 324 17.31 -14.50 8.09
C LEU A 324 16.59 -13.45 7.26
N ARG A 325 17.08 -13.15 6.06
CA ARG A 325 16.49 -12.17 5.16
C ARG A 325 16.11 -12.75 3.82
N GLN A 326 15.08 -12.22 3.21
CA GLN A 326 14.64 -12.57 1.87
C GLN A 326 14.10 -11.35 1.14
N THR A 327 14.38 -11.28 -0.17
CA THR A 327 13.84 -10.23 -1.03
C THR A 327 12.58 -10.71 -1.74
N PHE A 328 11.57 -9.84 -1.81
CA PHE A 328 10.34 -10.05 -2.55
C PHE A 328 10.12 -8.87 -3.47
N GLY A 329 9.49 -9.08 -4.61
CA GLY A 329 9.19 -8.00 -5.52
C GLY A 329 8.30 -8.43 -6.66
N SER A 330 7.77 -7.44 -7.35
CA SER A 330 6.94 -7.63 -8.54
C SER A 330 7.02 -6.42 -9.45
N VAL A 331 6.67 -6.65 -10.71
CA VAL A 331 6.39 -5.61 -11.70
C VAL A 331 4.91 -5.68 -12.02
N VAL A 332 4.21 -4.55 -11.90
CA VAL A 332 2.77 -4.47 -12.03
C VAL A 332 2.41 -3.41 -13.05
N ALA A 333 1.68 -3.79 -14.10
CA ALA A 333 1.10 -2.84 -15.04
C ALA A 333 -0.13 -2.16 -14.42
N ILE A 334 -0.26 -0.85 -14.62
CA ILE A 334 -1.43 -0.07 -14.22
C ILE A 334 -2.53 -0.33 -15.24
N ARG A 335 -3.58 -1.06 -14.82
CA ARG A 335 -4.63 -1.54 -15.72
C ARG A 335 -5.28 -0.41 -16.52
N ASN A 336 -5.49 0.74 -15.89
CA ASN A 336 -6.17 1.87 -16.50
C ASN A 336 -5.25 2.74 -17.39
N ARG A 337 -4.01 2.30 -17.63
CA ARG A 337 -2.99 2.95 -18.47
C ARG A 337 -2.44 2.08 -19.60
N VAL A 338 -2.82 0.81 -19.61
CA VAL A 338 -2.33 -0.18 -20.56
C VAL A 338 -3.53 -0.76 -21.31
N ARG A 339 -3.86 -0.16 -22.40
CA ARG A 339 -4.79 -0.66 -23.42
C ARG A 339 -4.22 -0.48 -24.82
#